data_0f981bea3fc7ccd42124406a7a45f7d7
#
_entry.id   0f981bea3fc7ccd42124406a7a45f7d7
#
_cell.length_a   1.000
_cell.length_b   1.000
_cell.length_c   1.000
_cell.angle_alpha   90.00
_cell.angle_beta   90.00
_cell.angle_gamma   90.00
#
_symmetry.space_group_name_H-M   'P 1'
#
loop_
_entity.id
_entity.type
_entity.pdbx_description
1 polymer ?
#
loop_
_entity_poly.entity_id
_entity_poly.type
_entity_poly.pdbx_seq_one_letter_code
_entity_poly.pdbx_strand_id
1 'polypeptide(L)'
;MQQVKSSAITDVKDANFINSLSGKVAGITINTSSSGVGGASKVVMRGNKSITQSSNALYVIDGIPMYNVSNGGDTEFGSRGATEAIADLNPEDIESMSVLTGASAAALYGSSAANGAIMITTKKGQAGTFSASYSNHTDFLKPFVMPKFQNRYGTGSYGKSSGSPIYSWGEKLTD
;
A
#
# COMPACT_ATOMS: atom_id res chain seq x y z
N MET A 1 -9.45 20.30 2.39
CA MET A 1 -8.04 20.00 2.67
C MET A 1 -7.93 19.65 4.13
N GLN A 2 -7.34 18.52 4.45
CA GLN A 2 -7.09 18.06 5.82
C GLN A 2 -5.60 17.87 5.98
N GLN A 3 -5.02 18.43 7.03
CA GLN A 3 -3.58 18.36 7.31
C GLN A 3 -3.34 17.47 8.53
N VAL A 4 -2.34 16.61 8.43
CA VAL A 4 -1.85 15.73 9.49
C VAL A 4 -0.41 16.12 9.80
N LYS A 5 -0.12 16.37 11.06
CA LYS A 5 1.23 16.73 11.52
C LYS A 5 2.10 15.47 11.66
N SER A 6 3.41 15.64 11.56
CA SER A 6 4.41 14.58 11.72
C SER A 6 4.21 13.76 13.00
N SER A 7 3.96 14.41 14.14
CA SER A 7 3.75 13.71 15.41
C SER A 7 2.67 12.63 15.33
N ALA A 8 1.59 12.90 14.64
CA ALA A 8 0.50 11.92 14.48
C ALA A 8 0.90 10.71 13.62
N ILE A 9 1.91 10.83 12.79
CA ILE A 9 2.40 9.76 11.91
C ILE A 9 3.43 8.91 12.66
N THR A 10 4.29 9.55 13.46
CA THR A 10 5.39 8.90 14.17
C THR A 10 4.99 8.24 15.48
N ASP A 11 3.82 8.58 16.05
CA ASP A 11 3.33 8.00 17.30
C ASP A 11 3.08 6.48 17.20
N VAL A 12 2.64 6.02 16.01
CA VAL A 12 2.45 4.59 15.74
C VAL A 12 3.30 4.25 14.54
N LYS A 13 4.42 3.58 14.78
CA LYS A 13 5.33 3.13 13.71
C LYS A 13 4.79 1.83 13.12
N ASP A 14 4.48 1.85 11.85
CA ASP A 14 4.12 0.67 11.04
C ASP A 14 5.16 0.53 9.94
N ALA A 15 5.41 -0.67 9.48
CA ALA A 15 6.31 -0.95 8.35
C ALA A 15 5.93 -0.16 7.09
N ASN A 16 4.63 0.12 6.92
CA ASN A 16 4.13 1.06 5.92
C ASN A 16 3.41 2.22 6.65
N PHE A 17 4.05 3.40 6.70
CA PHE A 17 3.53 4.56 7.43
C PHE A 17 2.14 5.02 6.95
N ILE A 18 1.73 4.66 5.74
CA ILE A 18 0.39 4.94 5.23
C ILE A 18 -0.69 4.31 6.13
N ASN A 19 -0.40 3.14 6.70
CA ASN A 19 -1.34 2.47 7.61
C ASN A 19 -1.60 3.31 8.87
N SER A 20 -0.62 4.10 9.31
CA SER A 20 -0.76 4.98 10.48
C SER A 20 -1.79 6.09 10.28
N LEU A 21 -2.19 6.39 9.04
CA LEU A 21 -3.24 7.36 8.71
C LEU A 21 -4.65 6.80 8.91
N SER A 22 -4.78 5.48 9.07
CA SER A 22 -6.08 4.85 9.29
C SER A 22 -6.73 5.39 10.55
N GLY A 23 -7.96 5.86 10.43
CA GLY A 23 -8.71 6.48 11.52
C GLY A 23 -8.31 7.92 11.88
N LYS A 24 -7.20 8.46 11.34
CA LYS A 24 -6.74 9.83 11.63
C LYS A 24 -7.23 10.86 10.60
N VAL A 25 -7.62 10.40 9.43
CA VAL A 25 -8.08 11.25 8.33
C VAL A 25 -9.49 10.85 7.92
N ALA A 26 -10.39 11.81 7.89
CA ALA A 26 -11.77 11.54 7.49
C ALA A 26 -11.91 11.29 5.99
N GLY A 27 -12.74 10.32 5.62
CA GLY A 27 -13.06 10.00 4.23
C GLY A 27 -11.98 9.23 3.47
N ILE A 28 -11.00 8.67 4.19
CA ILE A 28 -10.01 7.75 3.65
C ILE A 28 -10.29 6.34 4.16
N THR A 29 -10.25 5.38 3.27
CA THR A 29 -10.22 3.96 3.60
C THR A 29 -8.88 3.38 3.18
N ILE A 30 -8.16 2.81 4.12
CA ILE A 30 -6.86 2.17 3.88
C ILE A 30 -7.05 0.67 4.00
N ASN A 31 -6.77 -0.03 2.90
CA ASN A 31 -6.81 -1.48 2.85
C ASN A 31 -5.38 -1.98 2.72
N THR A 32 -4.91 -2.66 3.74
CA THR A 32 -3.59 -3.29 3.74
C THR A 32 -3.60 -4.53 2.86
N SER A 33 -2.49 -4.78 2.17
CA SER A 33 -2.32 -6.00 1.39
C SER A 33 -2.13 -7.21 2.30
N SER A 34 -2.61 -8.37 1.84
CA SER A 34 -2.34 -9.66 2.48
C SER A 34 -0.93 -10.21 2.16
N SER A 35 -0.11 -9.46 1.44
CA SER A 35 1.24 -9.89 1.02
C SER A 35 2.27 -9.93 2.16
N GLY A 36 1.90 -9.55 3.37
CA GLY A 36 2.75 -9.57 4.55
C GLY A 36 3.21 -8.18 4.99
N VAL A 37 4.30 -8.17 5.78
CA VAL A 37 4.88 -6.95 6.35
C VAL A 37 5.43 -6.06 5.25
N GLY A 38 5.12 -4.76 5.31
CA GLY A 38 5.55 -3.80 4.27
C GLY A 38 4.83 -3.93 2.94
N GLY A 39 3.76 -4.75 2.87
CA GLY A 39 2.93 -4.86 1.67
C GLY A 39 2.27 -3.54 1.29
N ALA A 40 1.93 -3.41 0.01
CA ALA A 40 1.24 -2.24 -0.52
C ALA A 40 -0.06 -1.95 0.23
N SER A 41 -0.37 -0.68 0.43
CA SER A 41 -1.61 -0.24 1.05
C SER A 41 -2.46 0.52 0.04
N LYS A 42 -3.65 0.01 -0.24
CA LYS A 42 -4.59 0.70 -1.13
C LYS A 42 -5.29 1.82 -0.38
N VAL A 43 -5.03 3.05 -0.78
CA VAL A 43 -5.70 4.24 -0.23
C VAL A 43 -6.81 4.70 -1.14
N VAL A 44 -8.04 4.59 -0.66
CA VAL A 44 -9.23 5.00 -1.39
C VAL A 44 -9.89 6.17 -0.69
N MET A 45 -10.16 7.23 -1.44
CA MET A 45 -10.86 8.40 -0.93
C MET A 45 -12.32 8.41 -1.38
N ARG A 46 -13.24 8.46 -0.39
CA ARG A 46 -14.70 8.51 -0.62
C ARG A 46 -15.24 7.32 -1.43
N GLY A 47 -14.67 6.13 -1.24
CA GLY A 47 -15.12 4.89 -1.86
C GLY A 47 -14.53 4.61 -3.26
N ASN A 48 -14.73 3.39 -3.72
CA ASN A 48 -14.28 2.98 -5.05
C ASN A 48 -15.12 3.66 -6.13
N LYS A 49 -14.46 4.27 -7.12
CA LYS A 49 -15.10 5.01 -8.21
C LYS A 49 -15.21 4.20 -9.51
N SER A 50 -14.36 3.20 -9.67
CA SER A 50 -14.32 2.36 -10.86
C SER A 50 -14.14 0.90 -10.49
N ILE A 51 -14.70 0.02 -11.31
CA ILE A 51 -14.51 -1.44 -11.22
C ILE A 51 -13.29 -1.86 -12.04
N THR A 52 -13.01 -1.14 -13.13
CA THR A 52 -11.96 -1.50 -14.10
C THR A 52 -10.67 -0.70 -13.93
N GLN A 53 -10.73 0.46 -13.28
CA GLN A 53 -9.57 1.33 -13.09
C GLN A 53 -9.20 1.42 -11.62
N SER A 54 -7.91 1.67 -11.35
CA SER A 54 -7.44 1.90 -9.99
C SER A 54 -8.16 3.09 -9.36
N SER A 55 -8.65 2.89 -8.14
CA SER A 55 -9.24 3.95 -7.32
C SER A 55 -8.25 4.51 -6.28
N ASN A 56 -6.95 4.22 -6.44
CA ASN A 56 -5.91 4.69 -5.54
C ASN A 56 -5.75 6.20 -5.62
N ALA A 57 -5.46 6.81 -4.48
CA ALA A 57 -5.04 8.20 -4.41
C ALA A 57 -3.64 8.38 -5.01
N LEU A 58 -3.38 9.56 -5.60
CA LEU A 58 -2.05 9.93 -6.07
C LEU A 58 -1.19 10.37 -4.88
N TYR A 59 0.05 9.90 -4.82
CA TYR A 59 1.03 10.44 -3.88
C TYR A 59 1.84 11.55 -4.54
N VAL A 60 2.07 12.61 -3.78
CA VAL A 60 2.86 13.77 -4.22
C VAL A 60 3.87 14.09 -3.13
N ILE A 61 5.16 13.96 -3.42
CA ILE A 61 6.24 14.24 -2.49
C ILE A 61 6.91 15.55 -2.90
N ASP A 62 6.90 16.54 -2.03
CA ASP A 62 7.46 17.88 -2.27
C ASP A 62 7.04 18.52 -3.61
N GLY A 63 5.79 18.28 -4.00
CA GLY A 63 5.21 18.78 -5.24
C GLY A 63 5.42 17.86 -6.46
N ILE A 64 6.19 16.79 -6.33
CA ILE A 64 6.46 15.84 -7.43
C ILE A 64 5.48 14.67 -7.34
N PRO A 65 4.64 14.43 -8.37
CA PRO A 65 3.72 13.32 -8.36
C PRO A 65 4.46 11.98 -8.53
N MET A 66 4.17 11.04 -7.64
CA MET A 66 4.67 9.68 -7.69
C MET A 66 3.62 8.77 -8.29
N TYR A 67 3.90 8.25 -9.47
CA TYR A 67 3.01 7.28 -10.09
C TYR A 67 3.32 5.89 -9.54
N ASN A 68 2.32 5.26 -8.94
CA ASN A 68 2.43 3.87 -8.54
C ASN A 68 2.43 3.00 -9.80
N VAL A 69 3.62 2.62 -10.22
CA VAL A 69 3.79 1.56 -11.20
C VAL A 69 3.67 0.25 -10.44
N SER A 70 2.49 -0.34 -10.43
CA SER A 70 2.34 -1.71 -9.95
C SER A 70 3.04 -2.64 -10.93
N ASN A 71 4.28 -3.01 -10.63
CA ASN A 71 5.05 -4.00 -11.40
C ASN A 71 4.55 -5.44 -11.23
N GLY A 72 3.48 -5.63 -10.46
CA GLY A 72 2.79 -6.91 -10.38
C GLY A 72 1.74 -6.97 -11.47
N GLY A 73 2.00 -7.70 -12.55
CA GLY A 73 0.99 -7.95 -13.57
C GLY A 73 -0.31 -8.40 -12.91
N ASP A 74 -1.42 -7.77 -13.30
CA ASP A 74 -2.74 -8.23 -12.92
C ASP A 74 -2.90 -9.65 -13.42
N THR A 75 -2.85 -10.60 -12.50
CA THR A 75 -3.20 -11.98 -12.81
C THR A 75 -4.70 -12.14 -12.67
N GLU A 76 -5.29 -13.05 -13.42
CA GLU A 76 -6.72 -13.40 -13.35
C GLU A 76 -7.21 -13.68 -11.91
N PHE A 77 -6.29 -13.96 -11.00
CA PHE A 77 -6.54 -14.27 -9.59
C PHE A 77 -6.06 -13.18 -8.61
N GLY A 78 -5.79 -11.97 -9.09
CA GLY A 78 -5.36 -10.83 -8.29
C GLY A 78 -3.87 -10.54 -8.37
N SER A 79 -3.49 -9.36 -7.91
CA SER A 79 -2.10 -8.91 -7.85
C SER A 79 -1.37 -9.57 -6.67
N ARG A 80 -0.11 -9.94 -6.87
CA ARG A 80 0.76 -10.49 -5.81
C ARG A 80 1.17 -9.48 -4.73
N GLY A 81 0.52 -8.31 -4.67
CA GLY A 81 0.85 -7.27 -3.72
C GLY A 81 2.22 -6.67 -4.03
N ALA A 82 2.29 -5.83 -5.05
CA ALA A 82 3.48 -5.05 -5.33
C ALA A 82 3.80 -4.14 -4.13
N THR A 83 5.07 -3.98 -3.81
CA THR A 83 5.51 -2.95 -2.89
C THR A 83 5.28 -1.58 -3.54
N GLU A 84 4.70 -0.66 -2.81
CA GLU A 84 4.56 0.72 -3.27
C GLU A 84 5.87 1.46 -2.99
N ALA A 85 6.34 2.25 -3.96
CA ALA A 85 7.52 3.10 -3.78
C ALA A 85 7.40 4.07 -2.59
N ILE A 86 6.18 4.38 -2.18
CA ILE A 86 5.91 5.22 -1.02
C ILE A 86 6.24 4.52 0.31
N ALA A 87 6.24 3.19 0.36
CA ALA A 87 6.59 2.45 1.58
C ALA A 87 8.08 2.60 1.95
N ASP A 88 8.93 2.94 0.99
CA ASP A 88 10.36 3.16 1.20
C ASP A 88 10.67 4.53 1.85
N LEU A 89 9.66 5.42 1.94
CA LEU A 89 9.85 6.72 2.58
C LEU A 89 9.87 6.57 4.10
N ASN A 90 10.95 7.10 4.72
CA ASN A 90 11.05 7.08 6.17
C ASN A 90 10.05 8.08 6.80
N PRO A 91 9.14 7.63 7.68
CA PRO A 91 8.16 8.51 8.32
C PRO A 91 8.80 9.62 9.17
N GLU A 92 10.02 9.42 9.65
CA GLU A 92 10.75 10.45 10.43
C GLU A 92 11.15 11.65 9.57
N ASP A 93 11.28 11.49 8.24
CA ASP A 93 11.64 12.58 7.32
C ASP A 93 10.41 13.39 6.89
N ILE A 94 9.21 12.99 7.31
CA ILE A 94 7.99 13.69 6.98
C ILE A 94 7.76 14.84 7.96
N GLU A 95 7.57 16.05 7.43
CA GLU A 95 7.18 17.24 8.21
C GLU A 95 5.65 17.31 8.38
N SER A 96 4.93 17.15 7.28
CA SER A 96 3.47 17.18 7.27
C SER A 96 2.88 16.43 6.09
N MET A 97 1.63 15.99 6.24
CA MET A 97 0.86 15.42 5.15
C MET A 97 -0.44 16.19 4.98
N SER A 98 -0.81 16.43 3.74
CA SER A 98 -2.06 17.09 3.38
C SER A 98 -2.87 16.23 2.43
N VAL A 99 -4.13 16.03 2.76
CA VAL A 99 -5.04 15.21 1.96
C VAL A 99 -5.96 16.11 1.16
N LEU A 100 -5.90 15.98 -0.16
CA LEU A 100 -6.76 16.68 -1.11
C LEU A 100 -7.82 15.73 -1.67
N THR A 101 -9.06 16.16 -1.66
CA THR A 101 -10.16 15.43 -2.29
C THR A 101 -10.07 15.52 -3.82
N GLY A 102 -10.70 14.56 -4.53
CA GLY A 102 -10.54 14.41 -5.98
C GLY A 102 -10.64 15.68 -6.81
N ALA A 103 -11.66 16.51 -6.58
CA ALA A 103 -11.83 17.75 -7.35
C ALA A 103 -10.68 18.75 -7.13
N SER A 104 -10.27 18.96 -5.87
CA SER A 104 -9.16 19.86 -5.54
C SER A 104 -7.81 19.30 -6.01
N ALA A 105 -7.62 17.99 -5.92
CA ALA A 105 -6.43 17.32 -6.38
C ALA A 105 -6.33 17.34 -7.91
N ALA A 106 -7.43 17.10 -8.62
CA ALA A 106 -7.48 17.13 -10.07
C ALA A 106 -7.22 18.53 -10.64
N ALA A 107 -7.61 19.57 -9.93
CA ALA A 107 -7.31 20.94 -10.33
C ALA A 107 -5.79 21.27 -10.30
N LEU A 108 -5.03 20.59 -9.42
CA LEU A 108 -3.58 20.81 -9.28
C LEU A 108 -2.75 19.84 -10.13
N TYR A 109 -3.16 18.57 -10.19
CA TYR A 109 -2.36 17.49 -10.77
C TYR A 109 -3.05 16.76 -11.94
N GLY A 110 -4.15 17.32 -12.43
CA GLY A 110 -4.85 16.78 -13.59
C GLY A 110 -5.62 15.47 -13.30
N SER A 111 -5.86 14.71 -14.37
CA SER A 111 -6.68 13.48 -14.32
C SER A 111 -6.08 12.38 -13.45
N SER A 112 -4.76 12.30 -13.30
CA SER A 112 -4.09 11.33 -12.43
C SER A 112 -4.45 11.47 -10.95
N ALA A 113 -4.86 12.67 -10.53
CA ALA A 113 -5.32 12.93 -9.17
C ALA A 113 -6.86 12.95 -9.03
N ALA A 114 -7.60 12.45 -10.02
CA ALA A 114 -9.06 12.42 -9.98
C ALA A 114 -9.61 11.64 -8.77
N ASN A 115 -8.87 10.66 -8.26
CA ASN A 115 -9.23 9.89 -7.07
C ASN A 115 -8.85 10.56 -5.76
N GLY A 116 -8.17 11.71 -5.82
CA GLY A 116 -7.61 12.44 -4.70
C GLY A 116 -6.09 12.34 -4.67
N ALA A 117 -5.45 13.17 -3.85
CA ALA A 117 -4.01 13.16 -3.67
C ALA A 117 -3.63 13.28 -2.20
N ILE A 118 -2.54 12.61 -1.83
CA ILE A 118 -1.87 12.74 -0.56
C ILE A 118 -0.56 13.48 -0.82
N MET A 119 -0.50 14.72 -0.35
CA MET A 119 0.70 15.55 -0.45
C MET A 119 1.55 15.34 0.79
N ILE A 120 2.79 14.97 0.60
CA ILE A 120 3.79 14.74 1.62
C ILE A 120 4.83 15.84 1.50
N THR A 121 5.07 16.55 2.59
CA THR A 121 6.12 17.54 2.68
C THR A 121 7.23 16.98 3.56
N THR A 122 8.45 16.93 3.04
CA THR A 122 9.60 16.43 3.79
C THR A 122 10.24 17.53 4.64
N LYS A 123 10.92 17.13 5.71
CA LYS A 123 11.67 18.04 6.57
C LYS A 123 12.85 18.62 5.80
N LYS A 124 13.03 19.93 5.91
CA LYS A 124 14.17 20.62 5.30
C LYS A 124 15.25 20.88 6.35
N GLY A 125 16.51 20.70 5.96
CA GLY A 125 17.64 21.08 6.79
C GLY A 125 17.66 22.58 7.03
N GLN A 126 18.04 22.98 8.25
CA GLN A 126 18.27 24.39 8.60
C GLN A 126 19.77 24.65 8.72
N ALA A 127 20.22 25.68 8.04
CA ALA A 127 21.64 26.10 8.12
C ALA A 127 22.01 26.47 9.57
N GLY A 128 23.17 25.98 10.03
CA GLY A 128 23.71 26.29 11.36
C GLY A 128 23.17 25.44 12.50
N THR A 129 22.28 24.50 12.25
CA THR A 129 21.80 23.52 13.25
C THR A 129 22.30 22.13 12.93
N PHE A 130 22.92 21.48 13.92
CA PHE A 130 23.21 20.04 13.87
C PHE A 130 22.17 19.32 14.70
N SER A 131 21.45 18.38 14.08
CA SER A 131 20.54 17.49 14.79
C SER A 131 20.82 16.04 14.36
N ALA A 132 20.92 15.15 15.33
CA ALA A 132 21.03 13.72 15.10
C ALA A 132 19.90 13.03 15.85
N SER A 133 19.11 12.21 15.15
CA SER A 133 18.07 11.39 15.74
C SER A 133 18.35 9.92 15.44
N TYR A 134 18.19 9.07 16.43
CA TYR A 134 18.24 7.62 16.27
C TYR A 134 16.90 7.03 16.70
N SER A 135 16.28 6.28 15.81
CA SER A 135 15.07 5.53 16.14
C SER A 135 15.23 4.07 15.71
N ASN A 136 14.81 3.16 16.57
CA ASN A 136 14.76 1.73 16.29
C ASN A 136 13.34 1.23 16.54
N HIS A 137 12.81 0.46 15.60
CA HIS A 137 11.54 -0.21 15.72
C HIS A 137 11.72 -1.67 15.33
N THR A 138 11.28 -2.58 16.18
CA THR A 138 11.39 -4.01 15.95
C THR A 138 10.02 -4.66 16.12
N ASP A 139 9.52 -5.26 15.07
CA ASP A 139 8.25 -5.97 15.05
C ASP A 139 8.46 -7.47 15.09
N PHE A 140 7.77 -8.14 16.01
CA PHE A 140 7.70 -9.59 16.06
C PHE A 140 6.35 -10.04 15.49
N LEU A 141 6.36 -10.54 14.26
CA LEU A 141 5.16 -10.94 13.55
C LEU A 141 5.07 -12.47 13.48
N LYS A 142 3.90 -12.99 13.78
CA LYS A 142 3.57 -14.40 13.65
C LYS A 142 2.31 -14.56 12.80
N PRO A 143 2.31 -15.45 11.80
CA PRO A 143 1.10 -15.69 11.01
C PRO A 143 0.00 -16.24 11.93
N PHE A 144 -1.14 -15.56 11.95
CA PHE A 144 -2.28 -15.95 12.77
C PHE A 144 -3.09 -17.07 12.12
N VAL A 145 -3.27 -16.99 10.83
CA VAL A 145 -3.99 -18.00 10.04
C VAL A 145 -3.15 -18.37 8.83
N MET A 146 -2.87 -19.64 8.69
CA MET A 146 -2.25 -20.20 7.49
C MET A 146 -3.28 -21.03 6.73
N PRO A 147 -3.33 -20.93 5.39
CA PRO A 147 -4.21 -21.77 4.60
C PRO A 147 -3.84 -23.25 4.79
N LYS A 148 -4.84 -24.10 4.94
CA LYS A 148 -4.64 -25.55 4.94
C LYS A 148 -4.70 -26.02 3.49
N PHE A 149 -3.53 -26.41 2.99
CA PHE A 149 -3.43 -26.97 1.65
C PHE A 149 -3.89 -28.42 1.63
N GLN A 150 -4.54 -28.81 0.55
CA GLN A 150 -4.83 -30.20 0.28
C GLN A 150 -3.55 -30.90 -0.25
N ASN A 151 -3.31 -32.15 0.15
CA ASN A 151 -2.16 -32.95 -0.26
C ASN A 151 -2.61 -34.27 -0.95
N ARG A 152 -3.88 -34.36 -1.36
CA ARG A 152 -4.44 -35.57 -1.96
C ARG A 152 -4.38 -35.58 -3.48
N TYR A 153 -4.33 -34.40 -4.10
CA TYR A 153 -4.34 -34.26 -5.55
C TYR A 153 -3.17 -33.40 -6.00
N GLY A 154 -2.59 -33.74 -7.14
CA GLY A 154 -1.53 -32.97 -7.78
C GLY A 154 -2.07 -31.72 -8.51
N THR A 155 -1.14 -31.02 -9.19
CA THR A 155 -1.51 -29.89 -10.05
C THR A 155 -2.25 -30.36 -11.29
N GLY A 156 -3.31 -29.65 -11.69
CA GLY A 156 -4.11 -29.96 -12.85
C GLY A 156 -5.61 -29.84 -12.58
N SER A 157 -6.42 -30.23 -13.55
CA SER A 157 -7.87 -30.17 -13.47
C SER A 157 -8.50 -31.43 -14.09
N TYR A 158 -9.74 -31.72 -13.68
CA TYR A 158 -10.50 -32.87 -14.19
C TYR A 158 -9.78 -34.23 -14.03
N GLY A 159 -9.04 -34.39 -12.95
CA GLY A 159 -8.31 -35.66 -12.67
C GLY A 159 -7.12 -35.93 -13.59
N LYS A 160 -6.65 -34.95 -14.35
CA LYS A 160 -5.47 -35.01 -15.19
C LYS A 160 -4.39 -34.08 -14.69
N SER A 161 -3.17 -34.58 -14.61
CA SER A 161 -2.00 -33.77 -14.28
C SER A 161 -1.72 -32.75 -15.38
N SER A 162 -1.45 -31.51 -15.00
CA SER A 162 -1.10 -30.43 -15.89
C SER A 162 0.05 -29.65 -15.28
N GLY A 163 0.98 -29.21 -16.11
CA GLY A 163 2.06 -28.32 -15.70
C GLY A 163 1.60 -26.92 -15.28
N SER A 164 0.30 -26.63 -15.36
CA SER A 164 -0.26 -25.37 -14.92
C SER A 164 -0.46 -25.38 -13.39
N PRO A 165 0.20 -24.47 -12.65
CA PRO A 165 0.08 -24.39 -11.19
C PRO A 165 -1.25 -23.78 -10.70
N ILE A 166 -2.17 -23.46 -11.63
CA ILE A 166 -3.40 -22.70 -11.33
C ILE A 166 -4.46 -23.58 -10.66
N TYR A 167 -4.51 -24.87 -11.01
CA TYR A 167 -5.50 -25.81 -10.50
C TYR A 167 -4.86 -26.91 -9.66
N SER A 168 -5.49 -27.27 -8.54
CA SER A 168 -5.01 -28.28 -7.58
C SER A 168 -5.88 -29.56 -7.57
N TRP A 169 -6.51 -29.88 -8.70
CA TRP A 169 -7.43 -31.01 -8.85
C TRP A 169 -7.00 -31.93 -9.99
N GLY A 170 -5.70 -32.21 -10.06
CA GLY A 170 -5.09 -33.16 -10.98
C GLY A 170 -5.31 -34.61 -10.55
N GLU A 171 -4.37 -35.48 -10.90
CA GLU A 171 -4.41 -36.89 -10.46
C GLU A 171 -4.25 -37.00 -8.95
N LYS A 172 -4.90 -38.02 -8.39
CA LYS A 172 -4.73 -38.36 -6.98
C LYS A 172 -3.28 -38.79 -6.75
N LEU A 173 -2.65 -38.16 -5.78
CA LEU A 173 -1.33 -38.57 -5.32
C LEU A 173 -1.48 -39.94 -4.64
N THR A 174 -0.81 -40.93 -5.15
CA THR A 174 -0.67 -42.24 -4.48
C THR A 174 0.49 -42.15 -3.50
N ASP A 175 0.27 -42.65 -2.29
CA ASP A 175 1.33 -42.82 -1.28
C ASP A 175 2.41 -43.77 -1.79
#